data_00f7271d7ae861c99280d174a9819b7f
#
_entry.id   00f7271d7ae861c99280d174a9819b7f
#
_cell.length_a   1.000
_cell.length_b   1.000
_cell.length_c   1.000
_cell.angle_alpha   90.00
_cell.angle_beta   90.00
_cell.angle_gamma   90.00
#
_symmetry.space_group_name_H-M   'P 1'
#
loop_
_entity.id
_entity.type
_entity.pdbx_description
1 polymer ?
#
loop_
_entity_poly.entity_id
_entity_poly.type
_entity_poly.pdbx_seq_one_letter_code
_entity_poly.pdbx_strand_id
1 'polypeptide(L)'
;MKALNKETAPKAQRPERIIQFGEGNFLRAFVDWIIYNMNQKTDFNSNVVVVQPIDKGMVDMLNAQDDLYHVNLQGLDKGETINSLTMIDVISRALNPYTQNDEFMKLAEQPEMRFVISNTTEAGIAFDPACKLTDTPASSYPVSYTHLRAHETKANL
;
A
#
# COMPACT_ATOMS: atom_id res chain seq x y z
N MET A 1 5.08 22.59 15.46
CA MET A 1 4.00 21.69 14.99
C MET A 1 4.33 20.31 15.53
N LYS A 2 3.35 19.57 16.09
CA LYS A 2 3.61 18.18 16.54
C LYS A 2 3.71 17.28 15.30
N ALA A 3 4.59 16.27 15.34
CA ALA A 3 4.67 15.26 14.30
C ALA A 3 3.37 14.45 14.24
N LEU A 4 2.93 14.08 13.05
CA LEU A 4 1.79 13.20 12.87
C LEU A 4 2.24 11.76 13.14
N ASN A 5 1.64 11.12 14.14
CA ASN A 5 1.86 9.73 14.51
C ASN A 5 0.70 9.22 15.39
N LYS A 6 0.72 7.96 15.78
CA LYS A 6 -0.34 7.34 16.61
C LYS A 6 -0.50 7.95 18.02
N GLU A 7 0.49 8.71 18.50
CA GLU A 7 0.39 9.42 19.78
C GLU A 7 -0.40 10.73 19.65
N THR A 8 -0.41 11.30 18.44
CA THR A 8 -1.01 12.61 18.16
C THR A 8 -2.32 12.51 17.37
N ALA A 9 -2.58 11.35 16.76
CA ALA A 9 -3.79 11.11 15.97
C ALA A 9 -4.22 9.64 16.05
N PRO A 10 -5.54 9.34 16.05
CA PRO A 10 -6.04 7.98 16.09
C PRO A 10 -5.69 7.24 14.80
N LYS A 11 -5.27 5.96 14.94
CA LYS A 11 -5.08 5.02 13.84
C LYS A 11 -5.98 3.82 14.08
N ALA A 12 -6.95 3.59 13.19
CA ALA A 12 -7.88 2.49 13.35
C ALA A 12 -7.23 1.15 12.99
N GLN A 13 -7.53 0.13 13.79
CA GLN A 13 -7.11 -1.24 13.54
C GLN A 13 -8.18 -1.95 12.72
N ARG A 14 -7.81 -2.43 11.53
CA ARG A 14 -8.68 -3.19 10.61
C ARG A 14 -7.90 -4.37 10.03
N PRO A 15 -8.55 -5.44 9.55
CA PRO A 15 -7.87 -6.53 8.85
C PRO A 15 -7.10 -6.04 7.63
N GLU A 16 -5.90 -6.58 7.42
CA GLU A 16 -5.11 -6.35 6.21
C GLU A 16 -5.71 -7.17 5.06
N ARG A 17 -6.37 -6.50 4.13
CA ARG A 17 -7.06 -7.14 3.00
C ARG A 17 -6.56 -6.70 1.64
N ILE A 18 -5.66 -5.75 1.63
CA ILE A 18 -5.19 -5.10 0.40
C ILE A 18 -3.67 -5.03 0.42
N ILE A 19 -3.03 -5.56 -0.62
CA ILE A 19 -1.62 -5.32 -0.92
C ILE A 19 -1.55 -4.23 -1.98
N GLN A 20 -0.80 -3.17 -1.70
CA GLN A 20 -0.59 -2.06 -2.63
C GLN A 20 0.88 -1.98 -3.03
N PHE A 21 1.18 -2.27 -4.29
CA PHE A 21 2.50 -2.05 -4.85
C PHE A 21 2.67 -0.59 -5.26
N GLY A 22 3.47 0.12 -4.49
CA GLY A 22 3.79 1.53 -4.68
C GLY A 22 3.29 2.41 -3.53
N GLU A 23 4.17 3.29 -3.09
CA GLU A 23 3.98 4.25 -2.02
C GLU A 23 3.80 5.68 -2.54
N GLY A 24 3.64 5.82 -3.85
CA GLY A 24 3.56 7.12 -4.52
C GLY A 24 2.31 7.94 -4.18
N ASN A 25 2.39 9.24 -4.46
CA ASN A 25 1.32 10.19 -4.14
C ASN A 25 -0.02 9.85 -4.81
N PHE A 26 0.00 9.28 -6.02
CA PHE A 26 -1.24 8.92 -6.72
C PHE A 26 -2.02 7.86 -5.94
N LEU A 27 -1.40 6.75 -5.58
CA LEU A 27 -2.08 5.70 -4.83
C LEU A 27 -2.57 6.22 -3.47
N ARG A 28 -1.73 6.94 -2.75
CA ARG A 28 -2.08 7.49 -1.43
C ARG A 28 -3.19 8.55 -1.47
N ALA A 29 -3.16 9.44 -2.44
CA ALA A 29 -4.15 10.52 -2.53
C ALA A 29 -5.45 10.12 -3.25
N PHE A 30 -5.45 9.03 -4.02
CA PHE A 30 -6.60 8.58 -4.79
C PHE A 30 -7.14 7.25 -4.27
N VAL A 31 -6.37 6.18 -4.34
CA VAL A 31 -6.83 4.83 -3.97
C VAL A 31 -7.05 4.71 -2.47
N ASP A 32 -6.07 5.07 -1.66
CA ASP A 32 -6.19 5.00 -0.20
C ASP A 32 -7.25 5.96 0.34
N TRP A 33 -7.44 7.12 -0.32
CA TRP A 33 -8.54 8.03 0.00
C TRP A 33 -9.91 7.40 -0.31
N ILE A 34 -10.05 6.64 -1.40
CA ILE A 34 -11.27 5.88 -1.70
C ILE A 34 -11.50 4.81 -0.63
N ILE A 35 -10.47 4.03 -0.28
CA ILE A 35 -10.54 3.00 0.76
C ILE A 35 -10.93 3.61 2.12
N TYR A 36 -10.34 4.76 2.47
CA TYR A 36 -10.72 5.52 3.65
C TYR A 36 -12.22 5.84 3.65
N ASN A 37 -12.73 6.41 2.55
CA ASN A 37 -14.17 6.72 2.44
C ASN A 37 -15.06 5.48 2.47
N MET A 38 -14.64 4.36 1.89
CA MET A 38 -15.36 3.09 1.97
C MET A 38 -15.42 2.60 3.43
N ASN A 39 -14.32 2.66 4.17
CA ASN A 39 -14.29 2.32 5.59
C ASN A 39 -15.19 3.22 6.45
N GLN A 40 -15.37 4.50 6.07
CA GLN A 40 -16.23 5.43 6.81
C GLN A 40 -17.72 5.26 6.48
N LYS A 41 -18.05 4.82 5.27
CA LYS A 41 -19.42 4.84 4.74
C LYS A 41 -20.05 3.47 4.58
N THR A 42 -19.27 2.40 4.69
CA THR A 42 -19.71 1.01 4.49
C THR A 42 -18.99 0.07 5.47
N ASP A 43 -19.40 -1.19 5.50
CA ASP A 43 -18.75 -2.26 6.27
C ASP A 43 -17.50 -2.84 5.58
N PHE A 44 -16.80 -2.04 4.77
CA PHE A 44 -15.64 -2.52 4.03
C PHE A 44 -14.50 -2.96 4.95
N ASN A 45 -14.29 -2.26 6.05
CA ASN A 45 -13.43 -2.64 7.17
C ASN A 45 -12.08 -3.25 6.75
N SER A 46 -11.29 -2.52 5.97
CA SER A 46 -10.06 -3.04 5.38
C SER A 46 -8.89 -2.06 5.55
N ASN A 47 -7.72 -2.60 5.84
CA ASN A 47 -6.45 -1.88 5.79
C ASN A 47 -5.60 -2.33 4.60
N VAL A 48 -4.66 -1.47 4.24
CA VAL A 48 -3.70 -1.62 3.15
C VAL A 48 -2.32 -1.93 3.73
N VAL A 49 -1.64 -2.92 3.16
CA VAL A 49 -0.20 -3.10 3.31
C VAL A 49 0.47 -2.52 2.07
N VAL A 50 1.28 -1.49 2.26
CA VAL A 50 2.04 -0.87 1.17
C VAL A 50 3.35 -1.63 0.98
N VAL A 51 3.67 -1.96 -0.27
CA VAL A 51 4.91 -2.62 -0.65
C VAL A 51 5.69 -1.71 -1.59
N GLN A 52 6.90 -1.35 -1.17
CA GLN A 52 7.81 -0.52 -1.96
C GLN A 52 8.41 -1.33 -3.11
N PRO A 53 8.23 -0.90 -4.39
CA PRO A 53 8.65 -1.71 -5.53
C PRO A 53 10.13 -1.52 -5.92
N ILE A 54 10.82 -0.60 -5.28
CA ILE A 54 12.23 -0.25 -5.56
C ILE A 54 13.03 -0.13 -4.26
N ASP A 55 14.34 -0.31 -4.33
CA ASP A 55 15.22 -0.29 -3.15
C ASP A 55 15.12 1.02 -2.35
N LYS A 56 15.07 2.16 -3.02
CA LYS A 56 14.97 3.49 -2.39
C LYS A 56 13.60 4.10 -2.67
N GLY A 57 12.80 4.24 -1.64
CA GLY A 57 11.45 4.80 -1.71
C GLY A 57 11.07 5.52 -0.42
N MET A 58 9.78 5.53 -0.09
CA MET A 58 9.22 6.35 0.98
C MET A 58 8.79 5.54 2.21
N VAL A 59 9.04 4.23 2.26
CA VAL A 59 8.58 3.36 3.34
C VAL A 59 9.11 3.81 4.70
N ASP A 60 10.38 4.16 4.81
CA ASP A 60 10.95 4.64 6.07
C ASP A 60 10.27 5.93 6.55
N MET A 61 9.95 6.84 5.63
CA MET A 61 9.24 8.08 5.97
C MET A 61 7.80 7.79 6.41
N LEU A 62 7.10 6.87 5.75
CA LEU A 62 5.74 6.47 6.12
C LEU A 62 5.74 5.82 7.50
N ASN A 63 6.62 4.87 7.74
CA ASN A 63 6.74 4.17 9.03
C ASN A 63 7.12 5.14 10.17
N ALA A 64 7.95 6.16 9.91
CA ALA A 64 8.34 7.16 10.92
C ALA A 64 7.15 8.01 11.42
N GLN A 65 6.06 8.08 10.66
CA GLN A 65 4.82 8.76 11.05
C GLN A 65 3.65 7.78 11.25
N ASP A 66 3.95 6.53 11.58
CA ASP A 66 2.97 5.44 11.77
C ASP A 66 2.02 5.29 10.56
N ASP A 67 2.51 5.53 9.34
CA ASP A 67 1.78 5.47 8.06
C ASP A 67 0.56 6.42 7.95
N LEU A 68 0.47 7.39 8.85
CA LEU A 68 -0.55 8.43 8.83
C LEU A 68 -0.14 9.59 7.93
N TYR A 69 -1.06 10.14 7.17
CA TYR A 69 -0.80 11.31 6.32
C TYR A 69 -2.09 12.08 6.03
N HIS A 70 -1.94 13.26 5.46
CA HIS A 70 -3.08 14.08 5.06
C HIS A 70 -3.24 14.12 3.55
N VAL A 71 -4.48 14.03 3.10
CA VAL A 71 -4.91 14.37 1.73
C VAL A 71 -5.64 15.69 1.76
N ASN A 72 -5.16 16.64 0.96
CA ASN A 72 -5.82 17.92 0.79
C ASN A 72 -6.61 17.93 -0.54
N LEU A 73 -7.93 17.96 -0.44
CA LEU A 73 -8.82 18.05 -1.59
C LEU A 73 -9.12 19.53 -1.87
N GLN A 74 -8.75 19.96 -3.06
CA GLN A 74 -9.00 21.32 -3.53
C GLN A 74 -9.69 21.27 -4.88
N GLY A 75 -10.75 22.08 -5.04
CA GLY A 75 -11.49 22.10 -6.30
C GLY A 75 -12.81 22.86 -6.19
N LEU A 76 -13.69 22.62 -7.16
CA LEU A 76 -15.05 23.13 -7.20
C LEU A 76 -16.03 21.96 -7.15
N ASP A 77 -16.98 22.01 -6.24
CA ASP A 77 -18.14 21.11 -6.22
C ASP A 77 -19.41 21.95 -6.25
N LYS A 78 -20.25 21.72 -7.27
CA LYS A 78 -21.52 22.44 -7.48
C LYS A 78 -21.38 23.97 -7.46
N GLY A 79 -20.23 24.49 -7.91
CA GLY A 79 -19.93 25.93 -7.97
C GLY A 79 -19.33 26.52 -6.69
N GLU A 80 -19.19 25.73 -5.63
CA GLU A 80 -18.54 26.15 -4.39
C GLU A 80 -17.09 25.67 -4.32
N THR A 81 -16.20 26.51 -3.79
CA THR A 81 -14.80 26.14 -3.59
C THR A 81 -14.66 25.18 -2.43
N ILE A 82 -14.10 24.01 -2.69
CA ILE A 82 -13.73 23.04 -1.67
C ILE A 82 -12.24 23.17 -1.34
N ASN A 83 -11.94 23.20 -0.05
CA ASN A 83 -10.60 23.02 0.50
C ASN A 83 -10.72 22.20 1.78
N SER A 84 -10.53 20.88 1.67
CA SER A 84 -10.74 19.92 2.76
C SER A 84 -9.49 19.12 3.01
N LEU A 85 -9.02 19.14 4.27
CA LEU A 85 -7.89 18.35 4.74
C LEU A 85 -8.41 17.10 5.47
N THR A 86 -8.09 15.92 4.94
CA THR A 86 -8.51 14.64 5.52
C THR A 86 -7.28 13.84 5.95
N MET A 87 -7.26 13.39 7.21
CA MET A 87 -6.24 12.47 7.68
C MET A 87 -6.60 11.05 7.23
N ILE A 88 -5.65 10.36 6.63
CA ILE A 88 -5.79 9.00 6.12
C ILE A 88 -5.07 8.03 7.08
N ASP A 89 -5.77 6.98 7.49
CA ASP A 89 -5.34 5.99 8.48
C ASP A 89 -5.47 4.53 7.98
N VAL A 90 -5.59 4.36 6.67
CA VAL A 90 -5.86 3.03 6.10
C VAL A 90 -4.63 2.16 5.88
N ILE A 91 -3.43 2.74 5.86
CA ILE A 91 -2.20 1.97 5.75
C ILE A 91 -1.88 1.38 7.12
N SER A 92 -1.89 0.04 7.24
CA SER A 92 -1.51 -0.66 8.48
C SER A 92 0.00 -0.58 8.72
N ARG A 93 0.75 -0.87 7.68
CA ARG A 93 2.22 -0.85 7.62
C ARG A 93 2.73 -0.71 6.20
N ALA A 94 3.96 -0.28 6.06
CA ALA A 94 4.67 -0.22 4.79
C ALA A 94 5.92 -1.09 4.84
N LEU A 95 6.14 -1.91 3.80
CA LEU A 95 7.22 -2.88 3.69
C LEU A 95 8.18 -2.54 2.55
N ASN A 96 9.46 -2.69 2.82
CA ASN A 96 10.51 -2.70 1.80
C ASN A 96 11.00 -4.14 1.57
N PRO A 97 10.65 -4.82 0.47
CA PRO A 97 11.06 -6.20 0.20
C PRO A 97 12.57 -6.41 0.13
N TYR A 98 13.35 -5.35 -0.14
CA TYR A 98 14.81 -5.43 -0.17
C TYR A 98 15.43 -5.68 1.21
N THR A 99 14.71 -5.33 2.27
CA THR A 99 15.13 -5.56 3.66
C THR A 99 14.18 -6.46 4.45
N GLN A 100 12.95 -6.65 3.96
CA GLN A 100 11.86 -7.36 4.65
C GLN A 100 11.18 -8.39 3.72
N ASN A 101 11.98 -9.10 2.90
CA ASN A 101 11.44 -10.04 1.92
C ASN A 101 10.58 -11.15 2.56
N ASP A 102 10.98 -11.68 3.71
CA ASP A 102 10.23 -12.73 4.39
C ASP A 102 8.85 -12.24 4.86
N GLU A 103 8.77 -10.99 5.34
CA GLU A 103 7.50 -10.38 5.72
C GLU A 103 6.61 -10.12 4.51
N PHE A 104 7.21 -9.68 3.41
CA PHE A 104 6.51 -9.50 2.15
C PHE A 104 5.93 -10.83 1.65
N MET A 105 6.70 -11.91 1.64
CA MET A 105 6.24 -13.23 1.19
C MET A 105 5.13 -13.79 2.07
N LYS A 106 5.14 -13.53 3.39
CA LYS A 106 4.06 -13.93 4.31
C LYS A 106 2.71 -13.27 4.02
N LEU A 107 2.67 -12.18 3.25
CA LEU A 107 1.39 -11.59 2.86
C LEU A 107 0.54 -12.55 2.02
N ALA A 108 1.18 -13.43 1.23
CA ALA A 108 0.50 -14.44 0.44
C ALA A 108 -0.16 -15.55 1.27
N GLU A 109 0.28 -15.71 2.52
CA GLU A 109 -0.25 -16.73 3.44
C GLU A 109 -1.41 -16.21 4.28
N GLN A 110 -1.74 -14.92 4.18
CA GLN A 110 -2.79 -14.31 4.99
C GLN A 110 -4.18 -14.58 4.41
N PRO A 111 -5.07 -15.28 5.13
CA PRO A 111 -6.38 -15.68 4.62
C PRO A 111 -7.34 -14.50 4.41
N GLU A 112 -7.08 -13.37 5.05
CA GLU A 112 -7.89 -12.14 4.91
C GLU A 112 -7.53 -11.32 3.66
N MET A 113 -6.40 -11.62 3.01
CA MET A 113 -5.93 -10.88 1.83
C MET A 113 -6.87 -11.11 0.63
N ARG A 114 -7.37 -10.02 0.02
CA ARG A 114 -8.39 -10.08 -1.04
C ARG A 114 -8.03 -9.32 -2.30
N PHE A 115 -7.25 -8.25 -2.17
CA PHE A 115 -6.97 -7.35 -3.28
C PHE A 115 -5.49 -7.10 -3.41
N VAL A 116 -5.02 -7.03 -4.65
CA VAL A 116 -3.69 -6.53 -5.01
C VAL A 116 -3.88 -5.33 -5.94
N ILE A 117 -3.30 -4.21 -5.57
CA ILE A 117 -3.41 -2.94 -6.28
C ILE A 117 -2.01 -2.50 -6.72
N SER A 118 -1.91 -1.99 -7.92
CA SER A 118 -0.68 -1.41 -8.45
C SER A 118 -1.00 -0.24 -9.37
N ASN A 119 -0.13 0.76 -9.36
CA ASN A 119 -0.06 1.83 -10.37
C ASN A 119 1.35 1.87 -10.95
N THR A 120 1.78 0.74 -11.49
CA THR A 120 3.12 0.58 -12.03
C THR A 120 3.23 1.28 -13.39
N THR A 121 4.28 2.08 -13.56
CA THR A 121 4.60 2.73 -14.85
C THR A 121 5.16 1.72 -15.87
N GLU A 122 5.23 2.11 -17.15
CA GLU A 122 5.79 1.28 -18.21
C GLU A 122 7.20 0.75 -17.86
N ALA A 123 8.04 1.57 -17.22
CA ALA A 123 9.37 1.14 -16.79
C ALA A 123 9.30 0.03 -15.72
N GLY A 124 8.30 0.09 -14.83
CA GLY A 124 8.14 -0.89 -13.75
C GLY A 124 7.55 -2.23 -14.20
N ILE A 125 6.87 -2.29 -15.35
CA ILE A 125 6.33 -3.55 -15.91
C ILE A 125 7.21 -4.12 -17.02
N ALA A 126 8.39 -3.53 -17.25
CA ALA A 126 9.31 -4.02 -18.27
C ALA A 126 9.76 -5.46 -17.95
N PHE A 127 9.79 -6.31 -18.98
CA PHE A 127 10.30 -7.66 -18.83
C PHE A 127 11.84 -7.63 -18.71
N ASP A 128 12.35 -8.20 -17.62
CA ASP A 128 13.77 -8.41 -17.41
C ASP A 128 14.10 -9.91 -17.57
N PRO A 129 14.76 -10.33 -18.67
CA PRO A 129 15.10 -11.73 -18.91
C PRO A 129 16.12 -12.30 -17.92
N ALA A 130 16.84 -11.43 -17.19
CA ALA A 130 17.78 -11.84 -16.16
C ALA A 130 17.12 -12.17 -14.82
N CYS A 131 15.89 -11.68 -14.59
CA CYS A 131 15.16 -11.88 -13.36
C CYS A 131 14.66 -13.33 -13.23
N LYS A 132 14.98 -13.96 -12.11
CA LYS A 132 14.61 -15.36 -11.81
C LYS A 132 13.58 -15.42 -10.68
N LEU A 133 12.81 -16.50 -10.66
CA LEU A 133 11.89 -16.81 -9.57
C LEU A 133 12.58 -17.05 -8.21
N THR A 134 13.90 -17.22 -8.22
CA THR A 134 14.73 -17.41 -7.02
C THR A 134 15.33 -16.11 -6.48
N ASP A 135 15.16 -14.99 -7.19
CA ASP A 135 15.71 -13.71 -6.75
C ASP A 135 14.89 -13.16 -5.57
N THR A 136 15.59 -12.68 -4.56
CA THR A 136 14.96 -12.19 -3.31
C THR A 136 15.53 -10.83 -2.88
N PRO A 137 14.83 -9.76 -3.15
CA PRO A 137 13.58 -9.66 -3.91
C PRO A 137 13.83 -9.78 -5.43
N ALA A 138 12.74 -10.04 -6.17
CA ALA A 138 12.79 -9.96 -7.61
C ALA A 138 13.05 -8.52 -8.08
N SER A 139 13.88 -8.35 -9.10
CA SER A 139 14.26 -7.04 -9.66
C SER A 139 13.15 -6.37 -10.47
N SER A 140 12.10 -7.09 -10.82
CA SER A 140 10.95 -6.56 -11.56
C SER A 140 9.61 -6.87 -10.88
N TYR A 141 8.66 -5.95 -10.99
CA TYR A 141 7.31 -6.11 -10.45
C TYR A 141 6.58 -7.36 -10.97
N PRO A 142 6.61 -7.70 -12.29
CA PRO A 142 5.93 -8.89 -12.78
C PRO A 142 6.40 -10.18 -12.08
N VAL A 143 7.69 -10.29 -11.78
CA VAL A 143 8.25 -11.45 -11.10
C VAL A 143 7.90 -11.42 -9.61
N SER A 144 7.96 -10.27 -8.95
CA SER A 144 7.54 -10.12 -7.55
C SER A 144 6.07 -10.50 -7.36
N TYR A 145 5.20 -10.07 -8.27
CA TYR A 145 3.78 -10.44 -8.23
C TYR A 145 3.57 -11.95 -8.48
N THR A 146 4.33 -12.53 -9.41
CA THR A 146 4.27 -13.97 -9.68
C THR A 146 4.72 -14.78 -8.47
N HIS A 147 5.74 -14.35 -7.75
CA HIS A 147 6.19 -14.98 -6.50
C HIS A 147 5.08 -14.96 -5.45
N LEU A 148 4.49 -13.80 -5.18
CA LEU A 148 3.42 -13.66 -4.21
C LEU A 148 2.25 -14.59 -4.55
N ARG A 149 1.80 -14.56 -5.82
CA ARG A 149 0.68 -15.39 -6.29
C ARG A 149 0.98 -16.89 -6.25
N ALA A 150 2.21 -17.30 -6.51
CA ALA A 150 2.60 -18.71 -6.42
C ALA A 150 2.49 -19.25 -4.98
N HIS A 151 2.70 -18.41 -3.98
CA HIS A 151 2.49 -18.76 -2.56
C HIS A 151 1.01 -18.87 -2.19
N GLU A 152 0.15 -18.00 -2.72
CA GLU A 152 -1.30 -18.08 -2.51
C GLU A 152 -1.87 -19.44 -2.96
N THR A 153 -1.42 -19.95 -4.10
CA THR A 153 -1.91 -21.23 -4.63
C THR A 153 -1.46 -22.44 -3.79
N LYS A 154 -0.39 -22.33 -3.03
CA LYS A 154 0.05 -23.38 -2.09
C LYS A 154 -0.71 -23.36 -0.77
N ALA A 155 -1.19 -22.20 -0.34
CA ALA A 155 -1.96 -22.07 0.90
C ALA A 155 -3.42 -22.52 0.74
N ASN A 156 -3.93 -22.63 -0.49
CA ASN A 156 -5.30 -22.99 -0.81
C ASN A 156 -5.45 -24.41 -1.38
N LEU A 157 -4.40 -25.23 -1.34
CA LEU A 157 -4.40 -26.65 -1.66
C LEU A 157 -4.22 -27.49 -0.39
#